data_5fb0956dc03629408cddbbf9b74365c7
#
_entry.id   5fb0956dc03629408cddbbf9b74365c7
#
_cell.length_a   1.000
_cell.length_b   1.000
_cell.length_c   1.000
_cell.angle_alpha   90.00
_cell.angle_beta   90.00
_cell.angle_gamma   90.00
#
_symmetry.space_group_name_H-M   'P 1'
#
loop_
_entity.id
_entity.type
_entity.pdbx_description
1 polymer ?
#
loop_
_entity_poly.entity_id
_entity_poly.type
_entity_poly.pdbx_seq_one_letter_code
_entity_poly.pdbx_strand_id
1 'polypeptide(L)'
;NNLGLFVTYMDEDEFPKKELYQTSPVLVSLTPQEADRLPGRMEVFLTLQPTGVMDVQMKVGDKEYRKQFEKLPAVFPTDEGTVAFFANNDTLSAVRPENMTKERHITAFINRPFSVAKGYANSLSIAPTSKTTSVVVISLKNTNPRRGRDFINKLLEMYNINANNDKNEVA
;
A
#
# COMPACT_ATOMS: atom_id res chain seq x y z
N ASN A 1 -11.76 2.57 0.55
CA ASN A 1 -10.81 3.01 -0.48
C ASN A 1 -9.40 2.85 0.07
N ASN A 2 -8.77 1.72 -0.25
CA ASN A 2 -7.46 1.40 0.26
C ASN A 2 -6.42 2.11 -0.62
N LEU A 3 -5.92 3.25 -0.19
CA LEU A 3 -4.88 4.02 -0.90
C LEU A 3 -3.53 3.28 -0.97
N GLY A 4 -3.46 2.01 -0.55
CA GLY A 4 -2.22 1.25 -0.55
C GLY A 4 -1.15 1.82 0.38
N LEU A 5 -1.53 2.60 1.39
CA LEU A 5 -0.56 3.26 2.29
C LEU A 5 0.23 2.26 3.14
N PHE A 6 -0.34 1.09 3.43
CA PHE A 6 0.34 0.05 4.20
C PHE A 6 0.91 -1.09 3.32
N VAL A 7 0.65 -1.08 2.02
CA VAL A 7 1.30 -1.98 1.04
C VAL A 7 2.22 -1.17 0.16
N THR A 8 3.48 -1.57 0.09
CA THR A 8 4.50 -0.93 -0.76
C THR A 8 5.05 -1.92 -1.75
N TYR A 9 5.37 -1.47 -2.96
CA TYR A 9 5.86 -2.32 -4.04
C TYR A 9 7.23 -1.85 -4.50
N MET A 10 8.16 -2.79 -4.72
CA MET A 10 9.48 -2.53 -5.27
C MET A 10 9.67 -3.32 -6.55
N ASP A 11 10.16 -2.66 -7.59
CA ASP A 11 10.65 -3.31 -8.79
C ASP A 11 12.05 -3.88 -8.50
N GLU A 12 12.18 -5.20 -8.62
CA GLU A 12 13.44 -5.89 -8.35
C GLU A 12 14.36 -5.92 -9.59
N ASP A 13 13.81 -5.65 -10.76
CA ASP A 13 14.54 -5.68 -12.04
C ASP A 13 15.23 -4.35 -12.35
N GLU A 14 14.94 -3.28 -11.63
CA GLU A 14 15.59 -1.98 -11.78
C GLU A 14 16.70 -1.75 -10.74
N PHE A 15 17.77 -1.07 -11.15
CA PHE A 15 18.82 -0.63 -10.24
C PHE A 15 19.07 0.88 -10.38
N PRO A 16 18.97 1.66 -9.28
CA PRO A 16 18.52 1.24 -7.95
C PRO A 16 17.05 0.80 -7.97
N LYS A 17 16.68 -0.12 -7.05
CA LYS A 17 15.30 -0.61 -6.93
C LYS A 17 14.33 0.56 -6.84
N LYS A 18 13.26 0.49 -7.65
CA LYS A 18 12.27 1.56 -7.76
C LYS A 18 10.98 1.21 -7.06
N GLU A 19 10.45 2.15 -6.32
CA GLU A 19 9.12 2.02 -5.74
C GLU A 19 8.04 2.21 -6.80
N LEU A 20 7.11 1.22 -6.88
CA LEU A 20 5.97 1.22 -7.80
C LEU A 20 4.69 1.73 -7.11
N TYR A 21 4.76 2.90 -6.47
CA TYR A 21 3.58 3.49 -5.82
C TYR A 21 2.46 3.72 -6.84
N GLN A 22 1.33 3.00 -6.70
CA GLN A 22 0.17 3.01 -7.61
C GLN A 22 0.45 2.52 -9.04
N THR A 23 1.68 2.13 -9.37
CA THR A 23 2.05 1.68 -10.73
C THR A 23 2.42 0.20 -10.80
N SER A 24 2.30 -0.54 -9.70
CA SER A 24 2.50 -1.99 -9.72
C SER A 24 1.47 -2.65 -10.65
N PRO A 25 1.87 -3.58 -11.53
CA PRO A 25 0.94 -4.28 -12.43
C PRO A 25 -0.01 -5.23 -11.68
N VAL A 26 0.37 -5.66 -10.48
CA VAL A 26 -0.44 -6.49 -9.59
C VAL A 26 -0.63 -5.77 -8.26
N LEU A 27 -1.87 -5.74 -7.80
CA LEU A 27 -2.23 -5.24 -6.48
C LEU A 27 -2.38 -6.42 -5.52
N VAL A 28 -1.74 -6.30 -4.36
CA VAL A 28 -1.81 -7.26 -3.27
C VAL A 28 -2.68 -6.67 -2.17
N SER A 29 -3.64 -7.44 -1.69
CA SER A 29 -4.58 -6.99 -0.66
C SER A 29 -4.67 -8.00 0.46
N LEU A 30 -4.62 -7.50 1.68
CA LEU A 30 -4.96 -8.18 2.92
C LEU A 30 -5.87 -7.23 3.69
N THR A 31 -6.85 -7.73 4.44
CA THR A 31 -7.71 -6.83 5.20
C THR A 31 -6.90 -6.09 6.27
N PRO A 32 -7.24 -4.83 6.61
CA PRO A 32 -6.52 -4.09 7.65
C PRO A 32 -6.46 -4.83 8.99
N GLN A 33 -7.54 -5.52 9.35
CA GLN A 33 -7.63 -6.31 10.57
C GLN A 33 -6.68 -7.50 10.58
N GLU A 34 -6.55 -8.23 9.46
CA GLU A 34 -5.59 -9.32 9.31
C GLU A 34 -4.15 -8.77 9.28
N ALA A 35 -3.92 -7.68 8.54
CA ALA A 35 -2.61 -7.04 8.45
C ALA A 35 -2.10 -6.54 9.81
N ASP A 36 -2.98 -6.00 10.69
CA ASP A 36 -2.57 -5.56 12.03
C ASP A 36 -2.24 -6.72 12.99
N ARG A 37 -2.72 -7.94 12.69
CA ARG A 37 -2.41 -9.15 13.46
C ARG A 37 -1.12 -9.84 13.03
N LEU A 38 -0.52 -9.43 11.91
CA LEU A 38 0.73 -10.02 11.46
C LEU A 38 1.82 -9.92 12.55
N PRO A 39 2.65 -10.98 12.73
CA PRO A 39 3.76 -10.94 13.69
C PRO A 39 4.83 -9.89 13.30
N GLY A 40 4.86 -9.50 12.03
CA GLY A 40 5.75 -8.51 11.47
C GLY A 40 5.30 -8.10 10.08
N ARG A 41 6.21 -7.52 9.31
CA ARG A 41 5.97 -7.23 7.89
C ARG A 41 5.87 -8.55 7.12
N MET A 42 4.86 -8.68 6.25
CA MET A 42 4.79 -9.78 5.28
C MET A 42 5.47 -9.35 3.98
N GLU A 43 6.36 -10.16 3.47
CA GLU A 43 7.03 -9.98 2.19
C GLU A 43 6.39 -10.90 1.15
N VAL A 44 5.96 -10.36 0.05
CA VAL A 44 5.29 -11.07 -1.04
C VAL A 44 6.12 -10.90 -2.30
N PHE A 45 6.83 -11.94 -2.70
CA PHE A 45 7.63 -11.98 -3.91
C PHE A 45 6.76 -12.48 -5.06
N LEU A 46 6.62 -11.66 -6.08
CA LEU A 46 5.82 -11.92 -7.28
C LEU A 46 6.75 -12.07 -8.48
N THR A 47 6.69 -13.21 -9.15
CA THR A 47 7.30 -13.41 -10.45
C THR A 47 6.19 -13.49 -11.49
N LEU A 48 6.11 -12.46 -12.33
CA LEU A 48 5.11 -12.33 -13.38
C LEU A 48 5.69 -12.80 -14.72
N GLN A 49 5.07 -13.81 -15.30
CA GLN A 49 5.50 -14.34 -16.60
C GLN A 49 4.70 -13.71 -17.75
N PRO A 50 5.29 -13.59 -18.96
CA PRO A 50 4.57 -13.10 -20.13
C PRO A 50 3.35 -13.93 -20.52
N THR A 51 3.28 -15.18 -20.09
CA THR A 51 2.15 -16.10 -20.26
C THR A 51 0.94 -15.73 -19.40
N GLY A 52 1.07 -14.79 -18.45
CA GLY A 52 0.06 -14.44 -17.46
C GLY A 52 0.13 -15.29 -16.19
N VAL A 53 1.00 -16.28 -16.17
CA VAL A 53 1.28 -17.08 -14.95
C VAL A 53 2.00 -16.19 -13.93
N MET A 54 1.61 -16.33 -12.66
CA MET A 54 2.21 -15.61 -11.55
C MET A 54 2.66 -16.60 -10.48
N ASP A 55 3.96 -16.61 -10.18
CA ASP A 55 4.51 -17.34 -9.05
C ASP A 55 4.54 -16.41 -7.83
N VAL A 56 3.99 -16.89 -6.73
CA VAL A 56 3.91 -16.15 -5.46
C VAL A 56 4.66 -16.90 -4.38
N GLN A 57 5.60 -16.21 -3.75
CA GLN A 57 6.25 -16.65 -2.52
C GLN A 57 6.00 -15.60 -1.45
N MET A 58 5.50 -16.01 -0.29
CA MET A 58 5.27 -15.09 0.84
C MET A 58 6.05 -15.51 2.05
N LYS A 59 6.60 -14.52 2.78
CA LYS A 59 7.32 -14.72 4.03
C LYS A 59 6.75 -13.81 5.12
N VAL A 60 6.47 -14.38 6.28
CA VAL A 60 6.03 -13.64 7.46
C VAL A 60 6.50 -14.37 8.72
N GLY A 61 7.33 -13.68 9.53
CA GLY A 61 8.03 -14.36 10.63
C GLY A 61 8.87 -15.53 10.12
N ASP A 62 8.67 -16.70 10.71
CA ASP A 62 9.35 -17.95 10.34
C ASP A 62 8.59 -18.79 9.30
N LYS A 63 7.43 -18.29 8.84
CA LYS A 63 6.58 -19.01 7.90
C LYS A 63 6.84 -18.58 6.47
N GLU A 64 6.78 -19.55 5.58
CA GLU A 64 6.91 -19.36 4.14
C GLU A 64 5.80 -20.09 3.40
N TYR A 65 5.19 -19.42 2.43
CA TYR A 65 4.12 -19.94 1.59
C TYR A 65 4.50 -19.77 0.13
N ARG A 66 4.16 -20.76 -0.71
CA ARG A 66 4.40 -20.71 -2.16
C ARG A 66 3.20 -21.24 -2.92
N LYS A 67 2.84 -20.54 -3.99
CA LYS A 67 1.79 -20.99 -4.90
C LYS A 67 1.95 -20.32 -6.26
N GLN A 68 1.55 -21.04 -7.32
CA GLN A 68 1.45 -20.52 -8.67
C GLN A 68 -0.02 -20.28 -9.03
N PHE A 69 -0.27 -19.20 -9.76
CA PHE A 69 -1.57 -18.83 -10.27
C PHE A 69 -1.53 -18.62 -11.79
N GLU A 70 -2.48 -19.17 -12.49
CA GLU A 70 -2.56 -19.05 -13.97
C GLU A 70 -3.25 -17.77 -14.42
N LYS A 71 -4.03 -17.13 -13.56
CA LYS A 71 -4.79 -15.92 -13.86
C LYS A 71 -5.11 -15.09 -12.63
N LEU A 72 -5.41 -13.82 -12.86
CA LEU A 72 -5.97 -12.89 -11.88
C LEU A 72 -7.47 -12.65 -12.14
N PRO A 73 -8.28 -12.34 -11.12
CA PRO A 73 -7.90 -12.27 -9.72
C PRO A 73 -7.63 -13.65 -9.09
N ALA A 74 -6.78 -13.66 -8.06
CA ALA A 74 -6.42 -14.88 -7.34
C ALA A 74 -6.47 -14.65 -5.82
N VAL A 75 -6.67 -15.70 -5.05
CA VAL A 75 -6.64 -15.67 -3.59
C VAL A 75 -5.74 -16.77 -3.03
N PHE A 76 -5.02 -16.43 -1.99
CA PHE A 76 -4.12 -17.34 -1.31
C PHE A 76 -4.43 -17.34 0.20
N PRO A 77 -5.22 -18.31 0.71
CA PRO A 77 -5.45 -18.47 2.13
C PRO A 77 -4.16 -18.88 2.84
N THR A 78 -3.87 -18.23 3.96
CA THR A 78 -2.76 -18.54 4.87
C THR A 78 -3.27 -18.55 6.31
N ASP A 79 -2.46 -18.98 7.24
CA ASP A 79 -2.80 -18.93 8.69
C ASP A 79 -2.94 -17.47 9.18
N GLU A 80 -2.26 -16.52 8.54
CA GLU A 80 -2.27 -15.09 8.89
C GLU A 80 -3.42 -14.31 8.24
N GLY A 81 -4.12 -14.92 7.29
CA GLY A 81 -5.23 -14.32 6.56
C GLY A 81 -5.26 -14.69 5.09
N THR A 82 -6.24 -14.18 4.37
CA THR A 82 -6.39 -14.46 2.94
C THR A 82 -5.83 -13.31 2.12
N VAL A 83 -4.70 -13.55 1.47
CA VAL A 83 -4.07 -12.59 0.56
C VAL A 83 -4.73 -12.66 -0.80
N ALA A 84 -5.22 -11.54 -1.30
CA ALA A 84 -5.84 -11.43 -2.62
C ALA A 84 -4.94 -10.67 -3.59
N PHE A 85 -4.96 -11.08 -4.84
CA PHE A 85 -4.17 -10.53 -5.95
C PHE A 85 -5.11 -10.08 -7.07
N PHE A 86 -4.92 -8.85 -7.55
CA PHE A 86 -5.73 -8.26 -8.61
C PHE A 86 -4.83 -7.66 -9.68
N ALA A 87 -5.25 -7.73 -10.93
CA ALA A 87 -4.62 -6.92 -11.98
C ALA A 87 -4.86 -5.44 -11.69
N ASN A 88 -3.82 -4.62 -11.82
CA ASN A 88 -3.97 -3.18 -11.73
C ASN A 88 -4.43 -2.64 -13.07
N ASN A 89 -5.70 -2.26 -13.15
CA ASN A 89 -6.32 -1.70 -14.37
C ASN A 89 -6.19 -0.16 -14.43
N ASP A 90 -5.45 0.46 -13.51
CA ASP A 90 -5.21 1.90 -13.57
C ASP A 90 -4.36 2.22 -14.80
N THR A 91 -4.77 3.24 -15.56
CA THR A 91 -4.09 3.72 -16.76
C THR A 91 -2.68 4.27 -16.47
N LEU A 92 -2.37 4.57 -15.19
CA LEU A 92 -1.04 4.98 -14.74
C LEU A 92 -0.06 3.80 -14.62
N SER A 93 -0.53 2.57 -14.68
CA SER A 93 0.31 1.38 -14.71
C SER A 93 0.92 1.23 -16.11
N ALA A 94 2.21 1.52 -16.23
CA ALA A 94 2.92 1.48 -17.52
C ALA A 94 3.02 0.07 -18.13
N VAL A 95 2.74 -0.97 -17.35
CA VAL A 95 2.86 -2.37 -17.80
C VAL A 95 1.64 -3.16 -17.32
N ARG A 96 0.76 -3.48 -18.24
CA ARG A 96 -0.28 -4.48 -17.99
C ARG A 96 0.33 -5.88 -18.11
N PRO A 97 -0.10 -6.87 -17.30
CA PRO A 97 0.41 -8.25 -17.41
C PRO A 97 0.32 -8.80 -18.85
N GLU A 98 -0.73 -8.45 -19.56
CA GLU A 98 -0.97 -8.85 -20.97
C GLU A 98 0.02 -8.26 -21.98
N ASN A 99 0.74 -7.19 -21.64
CA ASN A 99 1.70 -6.51 -22.51
C ASN A 99 3.16 -6.79 -22.12
N MET A 100 3.37 -7.71 -21.19
CA MET A 100 4.71 -8.08 -20.75
C MET A 100 5.41 -8.92 -21.79
N THR A 101 6.61 -8.50 -22.21
CA THR A 101 7.46 -9.23 -23.17
C THR A 101 8.53 -10.08 -22.47
N LYS A 102 8.77 -9.85 -21.18
CA LYS A 102 9.73 -10.56 -20.33
C LYS A 102 9.20 -10.74 -18.92
N GLU A 103 9.74 -11.70 -18.22
CA GLU A 103 9.50 -11.93 -16.80
C GLU A 103 9.79 -10.67 -15.96
N ARG A 104 8.98 -10.42 -14.94
CA ARG A 104 9.17 -9.31 -14.00
C ARG A 104 9.11 -9.79 -12.56
N HIS A 105 10.00 -9.23 -11.75
CA HIS A 105 10.10 -9.53 -10.33
C HIS A 105 9.70 -8.30 -9.51
N ILE A 106 8.67 -8.48 -8.69
CA ILE A 106 8.14 -7.41 -7.84
C ILE A 106 8.04 -7.94 -6.42
N THR A 107 8.52 -7.16 -5.46
CA THR A 107 8.29 -7.45 -4.05
C THR A 107 7.23 -6.49 -3.49
N ALA A 108 6.14 -7.05 -2.96
CA ALA A 108 5.17 -6.30 -2.19
C ALA A 108 5.44 -6.51 -0.69
N PHE A 109 5.43 -5.42 0.06
CA PHE A 109 5.57 -5.42 1.51
C PHE A 109 4.24 -5.02 2.14
N ILE A 110 3.61 -5.95 2.85
CA ILE A 110 2.41 -5.66 3.64
C ILE A 110 2.87 -5.31 5.05
N ASN A 111 2.67 -4.05 5.42
CA ASN A 111 3.00 -3.54 6.75
C ASN A 111 1.75 -3.52 7.62
N ARG A 112 1.93 -3.52 8.93
CA ARG A 112 0.81 -3.37 9.88
C ARG A 112 0.25 -1.94 9.77
N PRO A 113 -1.04 -1.75 9.43
CA PRO A 113 -1.65 -0.43 9.25
C PRO A 113 -1.43 0.50 10.43
N PHE A 114 -1.60 0.00 11.66
CA PHE A 114 -1.36 0.77 12.88
C PHE A 114 0.09 1.26 13.00
N SER A 115 1.06 0.41 12.67
CA SER A 115 2.49 0.78 12.70
C SER A 115 2.81 1.84 11.65
N VAL A 116 2.23 1.73 10.47
CA VAL A 116 2.38 2.73 9.39
C VAL A 116 1.76 4.06 9.83
N ALA A 117 0.55 4.04 10.37
CA ALA A 117 -0.13 5.25 10.87
C ALA A 117 0.68 5.94 11.98
N LYS A 118 1.25 5.18 12.92
CA LYS A 118 2.14 5.71 13.96
C LYS A 118 3.41 6.32 13.37
N GLY A 119 4.01 5.69 12.36
CA GLY A 119 5.17 6.24 11.64
C GLY A 119 4.86 7.58 10.98
N TYR A 120 3.71 7.69 10.31
CA TYR A 120 3.26 8.95 9.72
C TYR A 120 2.98 10.01 10.79
N ALA A 121 2.29 9.66 11.87
CA ALA A 121 2.02 10.59 12.98
C ALA A 121 3.30 11.18 13.55
N ASN A 122 4.35 10.37 13.74
CA ASN A 122 5.65 10.81 14.23
C ASN A 122 6.42 11.70 13.24
N SER A 123 6.12 11.58 11.94
CA SER A 123 6.77 12.35 10.87
C SER A 123 6.00 13.61 10.48
N LEU A 124 4.79 13.76 11.03
CA LEU A 124 3.91 14.89 10.77
C LEU A 124 4.30 16.08 11.65
N SER A 125 4.37 17.26 11.03
CA SER A 125 4.54 18.53 11.72
C SER A 125 3.34 19.42 11.46
N ILE A 126 2.75 19.97 12.49
CA ILE A 126 1.63 20.92 12.42
C ILE A 126 2.04 22.18 13.16
N ALA A 127 2.08 23.30 12.47
CA ALA A 127 2.48 24.58 13.04
C ALA A 127 1.58 25.72 12.51
N PRO A 128 1.19 26.70 13.35
CA PRO A 128 0.53 27.90 12.89
C PRO A 128 1.45 28.72 11.99
N THR A 129 0.91 29.40 11.00
CA THR A 129 1.67 30.28 10.10
C THR A 129 2.15 31.56 10.79
N SER A 130 1.43 32.02 11.83
CA SER A 130 1.80 33.10 12.71
C SER A 130 1.06 33.01 14.04
N LYS A 131 1.46 33.81 15.04
CA LYS A 131 0.86 33.82 16.38
C LYS A 131 -0.59 34.31 16.41
N THR A 132 -1.04 35.01 15.36
CA THR A 132 -2.35 35.68 15.30
C THR A 132 -3.27 35.11 14.23
N THR A 133 -2.91 33.98 13.61
CA THR A 133 -3.70 33.37 12.55
C THR A 133 -4.35 32.06 12.99
N SER A 134 -5.52 31.77 12.44
CA SER A 134 -6.16 30.45 12.51
C SER A 134 -5.64 29.47 11.45
N VAL A 135 -4.69 29.88 10.60
CA VAL A 135 -4.13 29.05 9.53
C VAL A 135 -2.97 28.21 10.07
N VAL A 136 -3.02 26.91 9.85
CA VAL A 136 -1.96 25.98 10.18
C VAL A 136 -1.32 25.39 8.92
N VAL A 137 -0.03 25.12 8.98
CA VAL A 137 0.71 24.38 7.96
C VAL A 137 0.89 22.95 8.44
N ILE A 138 0.50 22.00 7.62
CA ILE A 138 0.74 20.58 7.83
C ILE A 138 1.88 20.16 6.90
N SER A 139 2.95 19.63 7.47
CA SER A 139 4.14 19.19 6.75
C SER A 139 4.45 17.73 7.06
N LEU A 140 4.85 16.97 6.06
CA LEU A 140 5.23 15.57 6.17
C LEU A 140 6.52 15.32 5.40
N LYS A 141 7.52 14.74 6.05
CA LYS A 141 8.72 14.22 5.38
C LYS A 141 8.44 12.79 4.90
N ASN A 142 8.54 12.56 3.60
CA ASN A 142 8.37 11.24 3.00
C ASN A 142 9.32 11.07 1.82
N THR A 143 9.86 9.86 1.63
CA THR A 143 10.72 9.51 0.48
C THR A 143 9.97 9.52 -0.84
N ASN A 144 8.63 9.31 -0.79
CA ASN A 144 7.75 9.39 -1.95
C ASN A 144 6.78 10.57 -1.79
N PRO A 145 6.99 11.70 -2.51
CA PRO A 145 6.16 12.90 -2.39
C PRO A 145 4.67 12.66 -2.72
N ARG A 146 4.36 11.75 -3.66
CA ARG A 146 2.97 11.39 -3.99
C ARG A 146 2.28 10.74 -2.79
N ARG A 147 2.91 9.73 -2.21
CA ARG A 147 2.39 9.05 -1.01
C ARG A 147 2.20 10.03 0.14
N GLY A 148 3.17 10.93 0.38
CA GLY A 148 3.06 11.96 1.41
C GLY A 148 1.86 12.87 1.20
N ARG A 149 1.60 13.31 -0.03
CA ARG A 149 0.44 14.12 -0.40
C ARG A 149 -0.87 13.36 -0.21
N ASP A 150 -0.94 12.11 -0.67
CA ASP A 150 -2.14 11.29 -0.55
C ASP A 150 -2.50 11.03 0.92
N PHE A 151 -1.48 10.84 1.77
CA PHE A 151 -1.66 10.74 3.21
C PHE A 151 -2.25 12.02 3.81
N ILE A 152 -1.67 13.19 3.50
CA ILE A 152 -2.17 14.48 4.01
C ILE A 152 -3.61 14.73 3.54
N ASN A 153 -3.90 14.49 2.27
CA ASN A 153 -5.25 14.65 1.72
C ASN A 153 -6.25 13.75 2.42
N LYS A 154 -5.88 12.49 2.69
CA LYS A 154 -6.76 11.56 3.40
C LYS A 154 -6.94 11.95 4.87
N LEU A 155 -5.91 12.46 5.52
CA LEU A 155 -6.00 12.98 6.88
C LEU A 155 -6.99 14.14 6.96
N LEU A 156 -6.93 15.10 6.02
CA LEU A 156 -7.84 16.24 5.95
C LEU A 156 -9.28 15.82 5.65
N GLU A 157 -9.46 14.86 4.74
CA GLU A 157 -10.78 14.27 4.44
C GLU A 157 -11.41 13.66 5.70
N MET A 158 -10.65 12.84 6.44
CA MET A 158 -11.14 12.21 7.67
C MET A 158 -11.43 13.22 8.76
N TYR A 159 -10.60 14.26 8.91
CA TYR A 159 -10.82 15.35 9.84
C TYR A 159 -12.15 16.07 9.53
N ASN A 160 -12.40 16.39 8.26
CA ASN A 160 -13.63 17.08 7.84
C ASN A 160 -14.88 16.19 8.06
N ILE A 161 -14.77 14.87 7.82
CA ILE A 161 -15.87 13.93 8.08
C ILE A 161 -16.20 13.92 9.58
N ASN A 162 -15.20 13.77 10.44
CA ASN A 162 -15.40 13.75 11.90
C ASN A 162 -15.97 15.07 12.41
N ALA A 163 -15.43 16.21 11.97
CA ALA A 163 -15.94 17.54 12.36
C ALA A 163 -17.39 17.77 11.93
N ASN A 164 -17.83 17.22 10.80
CA ASN A 164 -19.22 17.30 10.37
C ASN A 164 -20.13 16.36 11.17
N ASN A 165 -19.66 15.16 11.51
CA ASN A 165 -20.41 14.22 12.35
C ASN A 165 -20.63 14.81 13.75
N ASP A 166 -19.60 15.36 14.37
CA ASP A 166 -19.70 16.01 15.70
C ASP A 166 -20.72 17.15 15.71
N LYS A 167 -20.82 17.95 14.63
CA LYS A 167 -21.82 19.00 14.50
C LYS A 167 -23.25 18.46 14.37
N ASN A 168 -23.40 17.31 13.71
CA ASN A 168 -24.73 16.70 13.51
C ASN A 168 -25.22 15.94 14.75
N GLU A 169 -24.32 15.51 15.65
CA GLU A 169 -24.68 14.88 16.93
C GLU A 169 -25.13 15.92 17.99
N VAL A 170 -24.75 17.17 17.85
CA VAL A 170 -25.07 18.27 18.78
C VAL A 170 -26.30 19.07 18.37
N ALA A 171 -26.86 18.83 17.20
CA ALA A 171 -28.08 19.47 16.68
C ALA A 171 -29.31 18.60 16.89
#